data_c74d94eb0e25686108ff3e7096b3cf25
#
_entry.id   c74d94eb0e25686108ff3e7096b3cf25
#
_cell.length_a   1.000
_cell.length_b   1.000
_cell.length_c   1.000
_cell.angle_alpha   90.00
_cell.angle_beta   90.00
_cell.angle_gamma   90.00
#
_symmetry.space_group_name_H-M   'P 1'
#
loop_
_entity.id
_entity.type
_entity.pdbx_description
1 polymer ?
#
loop_
_entity_poly.entity_id
_entity_poly.type
_entity_poly.pdbx_seq_one_letter_code
_entity_poly.pdbx_strand_id
1 'polypeptide(L)'
;MAIVNNHPEETREALLKTDPKISSKEVVIDDRYAAVASEASIQATKASLEAKSHEVTILETKEEAFEFLKNLIPKGSSINNGHSTTLEEIGFISYLKTATEWDNVHAQILAETDFAKQSELRRLKGFTVDYYLSSASAITEDGIIVGCDGTGTRIGAWYATGGKVIIVAGTNKIVKNEQEASERIYKYTLELESARMRLAYKLPGSAVVNYALIKGGNPYSPK
;
A
#
# COMPACT_ATOMS: atom_id res chain seq x y z
N MET A 1 -10.94 -17.59 -12.75
CA MET A 1 -10.06 -17.92 -11.60
C MET A 1 -10.35 -16.88 -10.53
N ALA A 2 -11.11 -17.25 -9.49
CA ALA A 2 -11.43 -16.31 -8.43
C ALA A 2 -10.16 -16.07 -7.60
N ILE A 3 -9.69 -14.83 -7.57
CA ILE A 3 -8.55 -14.43 -6.74
C ILE A 3 -9.10 -14.16 -5.35
N VAL A 4 -9.06 -15.16 -4.49
CA VAL A 4 -9.41 -15.01 -3.07
C VAL A 4 -8.17 -14.47 -2.35
N ASN A 5 -8.13 -13.17 -2.13
CA ASN A 5 -7.11 -12.53 -1.29
C ASN A 5 -7.41 -12.85 0.18
N ASN A 6 -6.87 -13.94 0.69
CA ASN A 6 -6.96 -14.29 2.10
C ASN A 6 -5.88 -15.30 2.48
N HIS A 7 -4.64 -14.82 2.58
CA HIS A 7 -3.57 -15.70 3.00
C HIS A 7 -2.86 -15.12 4.23
N PRO A 8 -3.10 -15.64 5.45
CA PRO A 8 -2.29 -15.30 6.62
C PRO A 8 -0.81 -15.63 6.43
N GLU A 9 -0.49 -16.33 5.35
CA GLU A 9 0.84 -16.72 4.92
C GLU A 9 1.59 -15.62 4.14
N GLU A 10 0.97 -14.46 3.90
CA GLU A 10 1.55 -13.35 3.11
C GLU A 10 2.33 -12.34 3.96
N THR A 11 2.54 -12.60 5.24
CA THR A 11 3.43 -11.77 6.06
C THR A 11 4.87 -11.88 5.58
N ARG A 12 5.67 -10.82 5.78
CA ARG A 12 7.09 -10.84 5.44
C ARG A 12 7.79 -12.10 6.00
N GLU A 13 7.56 -12.42 7.26
CA GLU A 13 8.18 -13.56 7.93
C GLU A 13 7.80 -14.89 7.27
N ALA A 14 6.52 -15.08 6.95
CA ALA A 14 6.05 -16.26 6.24
C ALA A 14 6.69 -16.36 4.84
N LEU A 15 6.75 -15.27 4.08
CA LEU A 15 7.37 -15.24 2.75
C LEU A 15 8.85 -15.61 2.80
N LEU A 16 9.61 -15.05 3.76
CA LEU A 16 11.04 -15.37 3.92
C LEU A 16 11.28 -16.84 4.24
N LYS A 17 10.36 -17.46 4.97
CA LYS A 17 10.47 -18.86 5.40
C LYS A 17 10.03 -19.85 4.35
N THR A 18 9.00 -19.53 3.57
CA THR A 18 8.29 -20.51 2.72
C THR A 18 8.57 -20.36 1.23
N ASP A 19 9.06 -19.20 0.76
CA ASP A 19 9.41 -19.04 -0.65
C ASP A 19 10.67 -19.83 -1.02
N PRO A 20 10.61 -20.73 -2.03
CA PRO A 20 11.74 -21.58 -2.38
C PRO A 20 12.97 -20.81 -2.84
N LYS A 21 12.80 -19.68 -3.54
CA LYS A 21 13.92 -18.90 -4.08
C LYS A 21 14.64 -18.10 -3.01
N ILE A 22 13.91 -17.61 -2.00
CA ILE A 22 14.51 -16.93 -0.85
C ILE A 22 15.22 -17.95 0.04
N SER A 23 14.58 -19.05 0.37
CA SER A 23 15.16 -20.09 1.24
C SER A 23 16.39 -20.76 0.62
N SER A 24 16.46 -20.90 -0.70
CA SER A 24 17.65 -21.39 -1.43
C SER A 24 18.74 -20.32 -1.66
N LYS A 25 18.47 -19.06 -1.29
CA LYS A 25 19.34 -17.90 -1.58
C LYS A 25 19.54 -17.60 -3.06
N GLU A 26 18.67 -18.09 -3.93
CA GLU A 26 18.61 -17.65 -5.34
C GLU A 26 18.19 -16.16 -5.40
N VAL A 27 17.32 -15.75 -4.48
CA VAL A 27 16.91 -14.36 -4.29
C VAL A 27 17.37 -13.90 -2.91
N VAL A 28 18.04 -12.75 -2.85
CA VAL A 28 18.51 -12.14 -1.63
C VAL A 28 17.72 -10.86 -1.35
N ILE A 29 17.06 -10.84 -0.20
CA ILE A 29 16.33 -9.67 0.28
C ILE A 29 17.32 -8.75 1.01
N ASP A 30 17.32 -7.47 0.68
CA ASP A 30 18.14 -6.47 1.39
C ASP A 30 17.44 -6.03 2.69
N ASP A 31 17.75 -6.72 3.78
CA ASP A 31 17.12 -6.54 5.09
C ASP A 31 17.36 -5.16 5.73
N ARG A 32 18.27 -4.34 5.21
CA ARG A 32 18.41 -2.94 5.65
C ARG A 32 17.10 -2.18 5.54
N TYR A 33 16.29 -2.51 4.54
CA TYR A 33 14.98 -1.90 4.30
C TYR A 33 13.83 -2.44 5.17
N ALA A 34 14.12 -3.39 6.05
CA ALA A 34 13.19 -3.84 7.08
C ALA A 34 13.28 -2.99 8.36
N ALA A 35 14.43 -2.35 8.58
CA ALA A 35 14.68 -1.57 9.79
C ALA A 35 13.79 -0.32 9.85
N VAL A 36 13.26 -0.02 11.02
CA VAL A 36 12.55 1.23 11.29
C VAL A 36 13.50 2.42 11.20
N ALA A 37 13.00 3.56 10.71
CA ALA A 37 13.79 4.78 10.64
C ALA A 37 14.09 5.34 12.04
N SER A 38 15.13 6.16 12.13
CA SER A 38 15.43 6.91 13.36
C SER A 38 14.37 7.98 13.61
N GLU A 39 14.17 8.37 14.85
CA GLU A 39 13.25 9.43 15.23
C GLU A 39 13.56 10.73 14.46
N ALA A 40 14.83 11.09 14.31
CA ALA A 40 15.25 12.25 13.55
C ALA A 40 14.80 12.19 12.07
N SER A 41 14.93 11.01 11.44
CA SER A 41 14.48 10.78 10.07
C SER A 41 12.95 10.85 9.95
N ILE A 42 12.22 10.30 10.91
CA ILE A 42 10.74 10.36 10.97
C ILE A 42 10.29 11.82 11.04
N GLN A 43 10.84 12.62 11.95
CA GLN A 43 10.45 14.01 12.13
C GLN A 43 10.84 14.88 10.91
N ALA A 44 12.01 14.65 10.30
CA ALA A 44 12.40 15.33 9.07
C ALA A 44 11.45 15.03 7.92
N THR A 45 11.07 13.75 7.76
CA THR A 45 10.14 13.31 6.73
C THR A 45 8.75 13.94 6.93
N LYS A 46 8.25 13.95 8.18
CA LYS A 46 6.99 14.61 8.54
C LYS A 46 7.01 16.08 8.12
N ALA A 47 8.02 16.82 8.58
CA ALA A 47 8.14 18.24 8.26
C ALA A 47 8.19 18.52 6.74
N SER A 48 8.91 17.68 5.99
CA SER A 48 9.02 17.78 4.53
C SER A 48 7.70 17.50 3.82
N LEU A 49 6.94 16.50 4.27
CA LEU A 49 5.62 16.17 3.73
C LEU A 49 4.60 17.29 4.03
N GLU A 50 4.58 17.81 5.26
CA GLU A 50 3.69 18.92 5.64
C GLU A 50 4.00 20.19 4.86
N ALA A 51 5.28 20.51 4.65
CA ALA A 51 5.71 21.63 3.80
C ALA A 51 5.24 21.48 2.34
N LYS A 52 4.94 20.25 1.92
CA LYS A 52 4.40 19.91 0.59
C LYS A 52 2.88 19.68 0.59
N SER A 53 2.18 20.21 1.60
CA SER A 53 0.71 20.17 1.70
C SER A 53 0.12 18.75 1.88
N HIS A 54 0.84 17.85 2.53
CA HIS A 54 0.28 16.60 3.03
C HIS A 54 -0.10 16.76 4.51
N GLU A 55 -1.21 16.15 4.91
CA GLU A 55 -1.56 15.97 6.32
C GLU A 55 -0.82 14.73 6.85
N VAL A 56 -0.04 14.87 7.92
CA VAL A 56 0.79 13.77 8.44
C VAL A 56 0.54 13.53 9.92
N THR A 57 0.16 12.31 10.25
CA THR A 57 0.04 11.84 11.64
C THR A 57 1.04 10.74 11.90
N ILE A 58 1.85 10.86 12.93
CA ILE A 58 2.72 9.82 13.44
C ILE A 58 1.96 9.05 14.53
N LEU A 59 2.01 7.74 14.47
CA LEU A 59 1.37 6.83 15.41
C LEU A 59 2.42 5.81 15.86
N GLU A 60 2.41 5.47 17.16
CA GLU A 60 3.44 4.64 17.77
C GLU A 60 3.21 3.14 17.52
N THR A 61 1.94 2.74 17.39
CA THR A 61 1.58 1.33 17.30
C THR A 61 0.63 1.05 16.14
N LYS A 62 0.57 -0.20 15.72
CA LYS A 62 -0.39 -0.67 14.71
C LYS A 62 -1.84 -0.56 15.21
N GLU A 63 -2.06 -0.73 16.50
CA GLU A 63 -3.35 -0.60 17.15
C GLU A 63 -3.85 0.86 17.11
N GLU A 64 -2.97 1.82 17.37
CA GLU A 64 -3.28 3.24 17.19
C GLU A 64 -3.60 3.58 15.73
N ALA A 65 -2.84 3.04 14.79
CA ALA A 65 -3.10 3.25 13.36
C ALA A 65 -4.46 2.69 12.94
N PHE A 66 -4.83 1.52 13.44
CA PHE A 66 -6.13 0.91 13.21
C PHE A 66 -7.28 1.80 13.74
N GLU A 67 -7.22 2.19 15.02
CA GLU A 67 -8.25 3.02 15.63
C GLU A 67 -8.31 4.43 15.01
N PHE A 68 -7.17 4.99 14.63
CA PHE A 68 -7.11 6.27 13.93
C PHE A 68 -7.87 6.21 12.60
N LEU A 69 -7.65 5.18 11.77
CA LEU A 69 -8.37 5.02 10.50
C LEU A 69 -9.87 4.87 10.70
N LYS A 70 -10.31 4.10 11.70
CA LYS A 70 -11.73 3.94 12.02
C LYS A 70 -12.41 5.26 12.38
N ASN A 71 -11.70 6.14 13.06
CA ASN A 71 -12.23 7.44 13.48
C ASN A 71 -12.10 8.51 12.40
N LEU A 72 -11.09 8.39 11.52
CA LEU A 72 -10.83 9.36 10.44
C LEU A 72 -11.87 9.28 9.32
N ILE A 73 -12.32 8.06 8.99
CA ILE A 73 -13.20 7.83 7.84
C ILE A 73 -14.67 7.94 8.29
N PRO A 74 -15.44 8.93 7.79
CA PRO A 74 -16.83 9.09 8.18
C PRO A 74 -17.66 7.86 7.83
N LYS A 75 -18.63 7.54 8.71
CA LYS A 75 -19.59 6.46 8.43
C LYS A 75 -20.40 6.78 7.17
N GLY A 76 -20.68 5.77 6.39
CA GLY A 76 -21.40 5.89 5.12
C GLY A 76 -20.52 6.24 3.91
N SER A 77 -19.22 6.55 4.14
CA SER A 77 -18.29 6.79 3.02
C SER A 77 -18.06 5.54 2.18
N SER A 78 -17.87 5.73 0.90
CA SER A 78 -17.37 4.69 0.00
C SER A 78 -15.85 4.53 0.13
N ILE A 79 -15.39 3.29 0.28
CA ILE A 79 -13.96 2.96 0.48
C ILE A 79 -13.50 1.98 -0.58
N ASN A 80 -12.33 2.21 -1.13
CA ASN A 80 -11.60 1.22 -1.91
C ASN A 80 -10.15 1.12 -1.43
N ASN A 81 -9.53 -0.03 -1.67
CA ASN A 81 -8.11 -0.24 -1.37
C ASN A 81 -7.47 -1.14 -2.42
N GLY A 82 -6.17 -0.94 -2.65
CA GLY A 82 -5.32 -1.92 -3.31
C GLY A 82 -4.78 -2.94 -2.30
N HIS A 83 -4.11 -3.98 -2.81
CA HIS A 83 -3.35 -4.86 -1.91
C HIS A 83 -2.29 -4.06 -1.14
N SER A 84 -2.24 -4.26 0.17
CA SER A 84 -1.30 -3.57 1.05
C SER A 84 -0.98 -4.42 2.27
N THR A 85 0.23 -4.95 2.32
CA THR A 85 0.74 -5.68 3.50
C THR A 85 0.63 -4.84 4.78
N THR A 86 0.89 -3.54 4.71
CA THR A 86 0.76 -2.65 5.89
C THR A 86 -0.66 -2.60 6.42
N LEU A 87 -1.67 -2.47 5.54
CA LEU A 87 -3.07 -2.47 5.96
C LEU A 87 -3.53 -3.85 6.49
N GLU A 88 -2.95 -4.94 5.99
CA GLU A 88 -3.15 -6.29 6.55
C GLU A 88 -2.52 -6.41 7.94
N GLU A 89 -1.26 -5.95 8.10
CA GLU A 89 -0.52 -6.04 9.37
C GLU A 89 -1.16 -5.25 10.51
N ILE A 90 -1.79 -4.10 10.23
CA ILE A 90 -2.55 -3.35 11.23
C ILE A 90 -3.97 -3.92 11.46
N GLY A 91 -4.36 -4.98 10.73
CA GLY A 91 -5.67 -5.63 10.88
C GLY A 91 -6.84 -4.92 10.18
N PHE A 92 -6.58 -3.81 9.47
CA PHE A 92 -7.65 -3.00 8.90
C PHE A 92 -8.37 -3.70 7.75
N ILE A 93 -7.66 -4.46 6.91
CA ILE A 93 -8.28 -5.23 5.81
C ILE A 93 -9.18 -6.33 6.35
N SER A 94 -8.75 -7.02 7.41
CA SER A 94 -9.58 -8.04 8.06
C SER A 94 -10.85 -7.44 8.66
N TYR A 95 -10.76 -6.26 9.26
CA TYR A 95 -11.91 -5.53 9.76
C TYR A 95 -12.87 -5.11 8.64
N LEU A 96 -12.36 -4.56 7.53
CA LEU A 96 -13.18 -4.14 6.38
C LEU A 96 -14.05 -5.24 5.79
N LYS A 97 -13.68 -6.52 5.95
CA LYS A 97 -14.47 -7.65 5.43
C LYS A 97 -15.81 -7.80 6.14
N THR A 98 -15.91 -7.37 7.39
CA THR A 98 -17.11 -7.50 8.24
C THR A 98 -17.70 -6.15 8.65
N ALA A 99 -16.98 -5.07 8.41
CA ALA A 99 -17.45 -3.72 8.73
C ALA A 99 -18.68 -3.36 7.87
N THR A 100 -19.66 -2.77 8.50
CA THR A 100 -20.91 -2.32 7.87
C THR A 100 -21.05 -0.80 7.87
N GLU A 101 -20.08 -0.09 8.43
CA GLU A 101 -20.09 1.36 8.57
C GLU A 101 -19.82 2.07 7.24
N TRP A 102 -19.20 1.38 6.27
CA TRP A 102 -18.75 1.94 5.01
C TRP A 102 -19.23 1.12 3.81
N ASP A 103 -19.35 1.78 2.66
CA ASP A 103 -19.55 1.12 1.38
C ASP A 103 -18.22 0.56 0.87
N ASN A 104 -17.98 -0.73 1.10
CA ASN A 104 -16.74 -1.42 0.73
C ASN A 104 -16.74 -1.79 -0.77
N VAL A 105 -16.32 -0.85 -1.61
CA VAL A 105 -16.25 -1.03 -3.07
C VAL A 105 -15.26 -2.13 -3.47
N HIS A 106 -14.18 -2.31 -2.71
CA HIS A 106 -13.22 -3.41 -2.97
C HIS A 106 -13.90 -4.79 -2.85
N ALA A 107 -14.68 -4.99 -1.80
CA ALA A 107 -15.43 -6.24 -1.62
C ALA A 107 -16.46 -6.46 -2.73
N GLN A 108 -17.16 -5.41 -3.18
CA GLN A 108 -18.10 -5.50 -4.31
C GLN A 108 -17.40 -5.92 -5.60
N ILE A 109 -16.24 -5.34 -5.89
CA ILE A 109 -15.43 -5.69 -7.07
C ILE A 109 -15.00 -7.17 -7.00
N LEU A 110 -14.55 -7.63 -5.83
CA LEU A 110 -14.10 -9.02 -5.66
C LEU A 110 -15.24 -10.03 -5.67
N ALA A 111 -16.45 -9.64 -5.31
CA ALA A 111 -17.64 -10.49 -5.36
C ALA A 111 -18.12 -10.78 -6.80
N GLU A 112 -17.75 -9.94 -7.78
CA GLU A 112 -18.07 -10.18 -9.18
C GLU A 112 -17.19 -11.31 -9.74
N THR A 113 -17.84 -12.34 -10.23
CA THR A 113 -17.17 -13.56 -10.74
C THR A 113 -16.89 -13.50 -12.25
N ASP A 114 -17.63 -12.69 -12.99
CA ASP A 114 -17.37 -12.42 -14.41
C ASP A 114 -16.18 -11.46 -14.53
N PHE A 115 -15.12 -11.90 -15.17
CA PHE A 115 -13.89 -11.13 -15.29
C PHE A 115 -14.07 -9.80 -16.05
N ALA A 116 -14.91 -9.78 -17.09
CA ALA A 116 -15.16 -8.57 -17.88
C ALA A 116 -15.92 -7.53 -17.04
N LYS A 117 -16.97 -7.97 -16.33
CA LYS A 117 -17.74 -7.12 -15.41
C LYS A 117 -16.91 -6.65 -14.23
N GLN A 118 -16.07 -7.53 -13.65
CA GLN A 118 -15.16 -7.15 -12.58
C GLN A 118 -14.19 -6.05 -13.02
N SER A 119 -13.65 -6.18 -14.26
CA SER A 119 -12.77 -5.17 -14.85
C SER A 119 -13.51 -3.85 -15.10
N GLU A 120 -14.77 -3.92 -15.53
CA GLU A 120 -15.63 -2.74 -15.70
C GLU A 120 -15.91 -2.04 -14.37
N LEU A 121 -16.28 -2.79 -13.33
CA LEU A 121 -16.50 -2.25 -11.98
C LEU A 121 -15.25 -1.57 -11.42
N ARG A 122 -14.06 -2.12 -11.65
CA ARG A 122 -12.80 -1.49 -11.26
C ARG A 122 -12.62 -0.12 -11.93
N ARG A 123 -12.94 0.01 -13.21
CA ARG A 123 -12.84 1.28 -13.94
C ARG A 123 -13.89 2.29 -13.50
N LEU A 124 -15.12 1.84 -13.28
CA LEU A 124 -16.25 2.73 -12.98
C LEU A 124 -16.29 3.16 -11.50
N LYS A 125 -16.01 2.23 -10.59
CA LYS A 125 -16.15 2.48 -9.16
C LYS A 125 -14.81 2.60 -8.43
N GLY A 126 -13.74 1.97 -8.92
CA GLY A 126 -12.49 1.84 -8.21
C GLY A 126 -11.77 3.17 -7.92
N PHE A 127 -12.06 4.22 -8.72
CA PHE A 127 -11.44 5.54 -8.60
C PHE A 127 -12.42 6.65 -8.19
N THR A 128 -13.69 6.33 -7.98
CA THR A 128 -14.74 7.32 -7.67
C THR A 128 -15.19 7.24 -6.20
N VAL A 129 -14.40 6.63 -5.35
CA VAL A 129 -14.66 6.47 -3.91
C VAL A 129 -14.33 7.74 -3.13
N ASP A 130 -14.98 7.91 -1.97
CA ASP A 130 -14.67 9.00 -1.05
C ASP A 130 -13.28 8.84 -0.43
N TYR A 131 -12.86 7.59 -0.13
CA TYR A 131 -11.57 7.27 0.48
C TYR A 131 -10.90 6.11 -0.23
N TYR A 132 -9.68 6.33 -0.70
CA TYR A 132 -8.82 5.28 -1.23
C TYR A 132 -7.67 5.00 -0.24
N LEU A 133 -7.63 3.79 0.32
CA LEU A 133 -6.60 3.38 1.25
C LEU A 133 -5.46 2.68 0.53
N SER A 134 -4.26 3.06 0.84
CA SER A 134 -3.06 2.54 0.20
C SER A 134 -1.85 2.56 1.13
N SER A 135 -0.73 2.10 0.62
CA SER A 135 0.58 2.24 1.26
C SER A 135 1.63 2.61 0.22
N ALA A 136 2.63 3.37 0.62
CA ALA A 136 3.77 3.70 -0.21
C ALA A 136 4.74 2.52 -0.34
N SER A 137 5.50 2.49 -1.44
CA SER A 137 6.67 1.61 -1.59
C SER A 137 7.92 2.18 -0.92
N ALA A 138 8.04 3.50 -0.90
CA ALA A 138 9.01 4.26 -0.11
C ALA A 138 8.49 5.70 0.12
N ILE A 139 9.06 6.38 1.11
CA ILE A 139 8.85 7.82 1.37
C ILE A 139 10.23 8.42 1.60
N THR A 140 10.57 9.47 0.88
CA THR A 140 11.88 10.11 1.02
C THR A 140 11.90 11.14 2.15
N GLU A 141 13.04 11.35 2.79
CA GLU A 141 13.20 12.37 3.84
C GLU A 141 12.89 13.79 3.37
N ASP A 142 13.05 14.06 2.07
CA ASP A 142 12.65 15.33 1.47
C ASP A 142 11.15 15.36 1.05
N GLY A 143 10.35 14.37 1.44
CA GLY A 143 8.89 14.38 1.34
C GLY A 143 8.34 14.03 -0.04
N ILE A 144 8.91 13.03 -0.70
CA ILE A 144 8.35 12.43 -1.92
C ILE A 144 7.75 11.06 -1.57
N ILE A 145 6.48 10.85 -1.92
CA ILE A 145 5.83 9.55 -1.76
C ILE A 145 6.04 8.74 -3.04
N VAL A 146 6.66 7.58 -2.91
CA VAL A 146 7.01 6.71 -4.03
C VAL A 146 6.14 5.47 -4.04
N GLY A 147 5.51 5.20 -5.17
CA GLY A 147 4.70 4.02 -5.39
C GLY A 147 5.09 3.25 -6.64
N CYS A 148 4.87 1.95 -6.61
CA CYS A 148 4.96 1.12 -7.80
C CYS A 148 3.87 0.07 -7.82
N ASP A 149 3.48 -0.38 -8.99
CA ASP A 149 2.59 -1.52 -9.17
C ASP A 149 2.78 -2.22 -10.52
N GLY A 150 2.15 -3.42 -10.65
CA GLY A 150 2.15 -4.20 -11.88
C GLY A 150 0.89 -3.98 -12.74
N THR A 151 -0.19 -3.40 -12.21
CA THR A 151 -1.49 -3.35 -12.89
C THR A 151 -2.05 -1.94 -13.12
N GLY A 152 -1.43 -0.93 -12.55
CA GLY A 152 -1.89 0.46 -12.60
C GLY A 152 -3.01 0.81 -11.62
N THR A 153 -3.52 -0.15 -10.85
CA THR A 153 -4.67 0.09 -9.95
C THR A 153 -4.33 0.99 -8.78
N ARG A 154 -3.16 0.80 -8.14
CA ARG A 154 -2.68 1.67 -7.06
C ARG A 154 -2.31 3.04 -7.57
N ILE A 155 -1.45 3.09 -8.59
CA ILE A 155 -0.95 4.34 -9.17
C ILE A 155 -2.09 5.14 -9.80
N GLY A 156 -2.99 4.47 -10.53
CA GLY A 156 -4.18 5.09 -11.10
C GLY A 156 -5.05 5.73 -10.01
N ALA A 157 -5.29 5.04 -8.90
CA ALA A 157 -6.06 5.60 -7.79
C ALA A 157 -5.40 6.81 -7.15
N TRP A 158 -4.08 6.82 -6.97
CA TRP A 158 -3.37 7.95 -6.39
C TRP A 158 -3.52 9.23 -7.21
N TYR A 159 -3.56 9.13 -8.53
CA TYR A 159 -3.72 10.28 -9.42
C TYR A 159 -5.16 10.64 -9.74
N ALA A 160 -6.04 9.63 -9.86
CA ALA A 160 -7.38 9.81 -10.42
C ALA A 160 -8.50 9.80 -9.38
N THR A 161 -8.26 9.36 -8.13
CA THR A 161 -9.32 9.33 -7.10
C THR A 161 -9.85 10.73 -6.84
N GLY A 162 -11.18 10.87 -6.95
CA GLY A 162 -11.88 12.13 -6.71
C GLY A 162 -11.96 12.52 -5.23
N GLY A 163 -11.90 11.53 -4.34
CA GLY A 163 -11.93 11.71 -2.89
C GLY A 163 -10.54 11.81 -2.25
N LYS A 164 -10.41 11.38 -1.01
CA LYS A 164 -9.15 11.41 -0.26
C LYS A 164 -8.35 10.13 -0.45
N VAL A 165 -7.04 10.26 -0.61
CA VAL A 165 -6.08 9.14 -0.60
C VAL A 165 -5.40 9.09 0.77
N ILE A 166 -5.55 7.98 1.48
CA ILE A 166 -4.88 7.74 2.75
C ILE A 166 -3.73 6.76 2.54
N ILE A 167 -2.52 7.22 2.79
CA ILE A 167 -1.30 6.41 2.71
C ILE A 167 -0.89 5.98 4.11
N VAL A 168 -1.00 4.70 4.41
CA VAL A 168 -0.52 4.12 5.67
C VAL A 168 0.83 3.46 5.42
N ALA A 169 1.87 3.88 6.13
CA ALA A 169 3.22 3.39 5.90
C ALA A 169 3.95 3.15 7.22
N GLY A 170 4.61 2.01 7.35
CA GLY A 170 5.58 1.80 8.41
C GLY A 170 6.82 2.68 8.19
N THR A 171 7.48 3.10 9.27
CA THR A 171 8.67 3.97 9.20
C THR A 171 9.86 3.30 8.52
N ASN A 172 9.87 1.98 8.39
CA ASN A 172 10.82 1.23 7.57
C ASN A 172 10.75 1.54 6.06
N LYS A 173 9.78 2.37 5.62
CA LYS A 173 9.66 2.83 4.24
C LYS A 173 10.31 4.18 4.00
N ILE A 174 10.79 4.83 5.05
CA ILE A 174 11.53 6.09 4.93
C ILE A 174 12.93 5.81 4.40
N VAL A 175 13.33 6.57 3.40
CA VAL A 175 14.62 6.51 2.71
C VAL A 175 15.15 7.93 2.47
N LYS A 176 16.42 8.07 2.21
CA LYS A 176 17.06 9.40 2.08
C LYS A 176 16.58 10.19 0.86
N ASN A 177 16.41 9.53 -0.28
CA ASN A 177 16.14 10.18 -1.57
C ASN A 177 15.51 9.22 -2.59
N GLU A 178 15.18 9.73 -3.79
CA GLU A 178 14.58 8.96 -4.88
C GLU A 178 15.46 7.77 -5.33
N GLN A 179 16.78 7.91 -5.31
CA GLN A 179 17.69 6.82 -5.68
C GLN A 179 17.54 5.65 -4.70
N GLU A 180 17.60 5.93 -3.40
CA GLU A 180 17.44 4.90 -2.37
C GLU A 180 16.01 4.32 -2.38
N ALA A 181 14.99 5.12 -2.70
CA ALA A 181 13.64 4.62 -2.92
C ALA A 181 13.58 3.59 -4.04
N SER A 182 14.24 3.86 -5.16
CA SER A 182 14.36 2.88 -6.25
C SER A 182 15.11 1.62 -5.81
N GLU A 183 16.23 1.77 -5.12
CA GLU A 183 16.97 0.60 -4.59
C GLU A 183 16.12 -0.25 -3.66
N ARG A 184 15.40 0.40 -2.72
CA ARG A 184 14.45 -0.29 -1.83
C ARG A 184 13.39 -1.07 -2.60
N ILE A 185 12.84 -0.46 -3.66
CA ILE A 185 11.82 -1.12 -4.48
C ILE A 185 12.38 -2.38 -5.12
N TYR A 186 13.52 -2.31 -5.78
CA TYR A 186 14.06 -3.46 -6.52
C TYR A 186 14.73 -4.51 -5.63
N LYS A 187 15.39 -4.11 -4.53
CA LYS A 187 16.13 -5.04 -3.66
C LYS A 187 15.32 -5.61 -2.49
N TYR A 188 14.13 -5.05 -2.24
CA TYR A 188 13.30 -5.43 -1.09
C TYR A 188 11.83 -5.62 -1.46
N THR A 189 11.14 -4.56 -1.91
CA THR A 189 9.69 -4.61 -2.12
C THR A 189 9.30 -5.57 -3.24
N LEU A 190 9.96 -5.50 -4.39
CA LEU A 190 9.70 -6.33 -5.55
C LEU A 190 9.98 -7.82 -5.27
N GLU A 191 11.01 -8.10 -4.51
CA GLU A 191 11.38 -9.47 -4.18
C GLU A 191 10.36 -10.11 -3.23
N LEU A 192 9.88 -9.38 -2.22
CA LEU A 192 8.81 -9.83 -1.34
C LEU A 192 7.49 -10.01 -2.10
N GLU A 193 7.14 -9.07 -2.97
CA GLU A 193 5.94 -9.21 -3.81
C GLU A 193 6.08 -10.38 -4.79
N SER A 194 7.26 -10.60 -5.35
CA SER A 194 7.54 -11.76 -6.21
C SER A 194 7.39 -13.07 -5.46
N ALA A 195 7.83 -13.13 -4.21
CA ALA A 195 7.62 -14.29 -3.34
C ALA A 195 6.12 -14.55 -3.13
N ARG A 196 5.36 -13.50 -2.80
CA ARG A 196 3.91 -13.59 -2.65
C ARG A 196 3.24 -14.08 -3.94
N MET A 197 3.63 -13.56 -5.10
CA MET A 197 3.08 -13.99 -6.39
C MET A 197 3.38 -15.45 -6.69
N ARG A 198 4.58 -15.94 -6.34
CA ARG A 198 4.93 -17.36 -6.48
C ARG A 198 4.09 -18.25 -5.58
N LEU A 199 3.91 -17.86 -4.32
CA LEU A 199 3.18 -18.67 -3.35
C LEU A 199 1.66 -18.66 -3.59
N ALA A 200 1.07 -17.46 -3.75
CA ALA A 200 -0.38 -17.29 -3.84
C ALA A 200 -0.95 -17.62 -5.23
N TYR A 201 -0.23 -17.23 -6.30
CA TYR A 201 -0.78 -17.31 -7.66
C TYR A 201 -0.04 -18.28 -8.57
N LYS A 202 1.05 -18.93 -8.08
CA LYS A 202 1.90 -19.83 -8.86
C LYS A 202 2.50 -19.14 -10.11
N LEU A 203 2.74 -17.85 -10.01
CA LEU A 203 3.40 -17.06 -11.05
C LEU A 203 4.92 -17.01 -10.81
N PRO A 204 5.74 -16.72 -11.82
CA PRO A 204 7.20 -16.71 -11.65
C PRO A 204 7.71 -15.58 -10.75
N GLY A 205 6.92 -14.51 -10.59
CA GLY A 205 7.22 -13.33 -9.78
C GLY A 205 6.35 -12.14 -10.16
N SER A 206 6.76 -10.97 -9.71
CA SER A 206 6.12 -9.68 -10.02
C SER A 206 7.06 -8.78 -10.83
N ALA A 207 6.56 -7.62 -11.27
CA ALA A 207 7.33 -6.61 -11.98
C ALA A 207 6.90 -5.21 -11.56
N VAL A 208 7.82 -4.26 -11.64
CA VAL A 208 7.52 -2.83 -11.56
C VAL A 208 7.14 -2.37 -12.97
N VAL A 209 5.85 -2.30 -13.26
CA VAL A 209 5.32 -1.84 -14.56
C VAL A 209 5.04 -0.35 -14.52
N ASN A 210 4.46 0.12 -13.41
CA ASN A 210 4.17 1.53 -13.18
C ASN A 210 4.96 2.03 -11.99
N TYR A 211 5.47 3.24 -12.10
CA TYR A 211 6.25 3.92 -11.09
C TYR A 211 5.75 5.36 -10.93
N ALA A 212 5.45 5.78 -9.71
CA ALA A 212 4.89 7.08 -9.41
C ALA A 212 5.69 7.82 -8.35
N LEU A 213 5.83 9.13 -8.56
CA LEU A 213 6.39 10.07 -7.61
C LEU A 213 5.33 11.13 -7.30
N ILE A 214 4.84 11.16 -6.06
CA ILE A 214 4.01 12.25 -5.57
C ILE A 214 4.94 13.25 -4.89
N LYS A 215 5.19 14.36 -5.56
CA LYS A 215 6.14 15.40 -5.11
C LYS A 215 5.50 16.47 -4.22
N GLY A 216 4.19 16.42 -4.05
CA GLY A 216 3.45 17.32 -3.17
C GLY A 216 1.95 17.18 -3.35
N GLY A 217 1.20 17.64 -2.36
CA GLY A 217 -0.25 17.83 -2.42
C GLY A 217 -0.61 19.15 -3.10
N ASN A 218 -1.86 19.28 -3.50
CA ASN A 218 -2.40 20.54 -3.98
C ASN A 218 -2.99 21.34 -2.81
N PRO A 219 -2.43 22.51 -2.44
CA PRO A 219 -2.93 23.28 -1.30
C PRO A 219 -4.35 23.84 -1.51
N TYR A 220 -4.80 23.91 -2.76
CA TYR A 220 -6.14 24.42 -3.13
C TYR A 220 -7.20 23.30 -3.26
N SER A 221 -6.78 22.07 -3.39
CA SER A 221 -7.65 20.90 -3.51
C SER A 221 -6.94 19.69 -2.91
N PRO A 222 -6.82 19.61 -1.58
CA PRO A 222 -6.19 18.50 -0.91
C PRO A 222 -6.96 17.21 -1.19
N LYS A 223 -6.25 16.21 -1.60
CA LYS A 223 -6.78 14.87 -1.88
C LYS A 223 -6.49 13.92 -0.74
#